data_b7f5119795c84336bfb824b397cbd90b
#
_entry.id   b7f5119795c84336bfb824b397cbd90b
#
_cell.length_a   1.000
_cell.length_b   1.000
_cell.length_c   1.000
_cell.angle_alpha   90.00
_cell.angle_beta   90.00
_cell.angle_gamma   90.00
#
_symmetry.space_group_name_H-M   'P 1'
#
loop_
_entity.id
_entity.type
_entity.pdbx_description
1 polymer ?
#
loop_
_entity_poly.entity_id
_entity_poly.type
_entity_poly.pdbx_seq_one_letter_code
_entity_poly.pdbx_strand_id
1 'polypeptide(L)'
;MILTGAVAIGCAAQKGYAPVHGLQMYYEIHGASGDPGTPLVLLHGGGSTFETSFGDLLPTLARGRRVIAYDRQGHGRTADVDRPFTFQQSAEDAVALLHHLGIQRADFFGYSNGGHIAIQIALSHPEVVRKLVIESAMFDREGSDPAFWESFHHARIEDMPRDLKEAYLKVAPRPEELPAMFAKSVKQMLDFKGWSAEEIRSIHAPTLVVVGDRDLVRPEHAVTMYQLLPRAQLAILPQTDHLSISHPLAWVPTMVTTFLDTPAP
;
A
#
# COMPACT_ATOMS: atom_id res chain seq x y z
N MET A 1 32.26 -34.28 4.35
CA MET A 1 31.71 -33.12 5.09
C MET A 1 30.40 -32.77 4.40
N ILE A 2 29.27 -33.26 4.94
CA ILE A 2 27.94 -33.10 4.34
C ILE A 2 27.38 -31.80 4.89
N LEU A 3 27.24 -30.79 4.02
CA LEU A 3 26.50 -29.57 4.36
C LEU A 3 25.01 -29.91 4.40
N THR A 4 24.46 -30.04 5.58
CA THR A 4 23.02 -30.09 5.80
C THR A 4 22.48 -28.64 5.62
N GLY A 5 21.93 -28.37 4.44
CA GLY A 5 21.17 -27.16 4.20
C GLY A 5 19.94 -27.18 5.11
N ALA A 6 19.87 -26.25 6.06
CA ALA A 6 18.67 -26.00 6.83
C ALA A 6 17.60 -25.47 5.88
N VAL A 7 16.61 -26.32 5.58
CA VAL A 7 15.35 -25.86 4.94
C VAL A 7 14.67 -24.95 5.96
N ALA A 8 14.61 -23.65 5.68
CA ALA A 8 13.81 -22.71 6.45
C ALA A 8 12.35 -23.16 6.33
N ILE A 9 11.81 -23.75 7.38
CA ILE A 9 10.39 -24.03 7.50
C ILE A 9 9.71 -22.66 7.57
N GLY A 10 9.11 -22.22 6.46
CA GLY A 10 8.30 -21.01 6.42
C GLY A 10 7.19 -21.16 7.47
N CYS A 11 7.22 -20.32 8.50
CA CYS A 11 6.14 -20.25 9.47
C CYS A 11 4.84 -19.92 8.74
N ALA A 12 3.80 -20.72 8.92
CA ALA A 12 2.49 -20.45 8.32
C ALA A 12 2.02 -19.06 8.76
N ALA A 13 1.47 -18.29 7.83
CA ALA A 13 0.96 -16.95 8.13
C ALA A 13 -0.13 -17.03 9.21
N GLN A 14 -0.03 -16.17 10.22
CA GLN A 14 -1.13 -15.99 11.17
C GLN A 14 -2.19 -15.14 10.49
N LYS A 15 -3.43 -15.61 10.44
CA LYS A 15 -4.57 -14.94 9.80
C LYS A 15 -5.64 -14.62 10.83
N GLY A 16 -6.33 -13.50 10.65
CA GLY A 16 -7.41 -13.13 11.57
C GLY A 16 -8.27 -11.98 11.04
N TYR A 17 -9.23 -11.62 11.87
CA TYR A 17 -10.07 -10.46 11.70
C TYR A 17 -9.95 -9.55 12.92
N ALA A 18 -9.74 -8.26 12.69
CA ALA A 18 -9.68 -7.24 13.73
C ALA A 18 -10.96 -6.40 13.73
N PRO A 19 -11.58 -6.16 14.90
CA PRO A 19 -12.68 -5.22 15.01
C PRO A 19 -12.15 -3.78 14.96
N VAL A 20 -12.28 -3.14 13.82
CA VAL A 20 -11.74 -1.80 13.54
C VAL A 20 -12.87 -0.91 13.02
N HIS A 21 -13.29 0.09 13.79
CA HIS A 21 -14.29 1.10 13.41
C HIS A 21 -15.54 0.51 12.71
N GLY A 22 -16.08 -0.58 13.26
CA GLY A 22 -17.25 -1.29 12.71
C GLY A 22 -16.94 -2.33 11.63
N LEU A 23 -15.68 -2.42 11.18
CA LEU A 23 -15.21 -3.47 10.29
C LEU A 23 -14.81 -4.72 11.05
N GLN A 24 -14.88 -5.88 10.39
CA GLN A 24 -14.07 -7.06 10.67
C GLN A 24 -12.95 -7.06 9.64
N MET A 25 -11.86 -6.36 9.92
CA MET A 25 -10.75 -6.16 8.99
C MET A 25 -9.88 -7.41 8.92
N TYR A 26 -9.84 -8.04 7.74
CA TYR A 26 -9.00 -9.21 7.51
C TYR A 26 -7.53 -8.81 7.44
N TYR A 27 -6.68 -9.57 8.13
CA TYR A 27 -5.23 -9.40 8.10
C TYR A 27 -4.49 -10.74 8.11
N GLU A 28 -3.28 -10.70 7.61
CA GLU A 28 -2.29 -11.78 7.72
C GLU A 28 -0.97 -11.23 8.28
N ILE A 29 -0.33 -12.02 9.13
CA ILE A 29 1.02 -11.74 9.64
C ILE A 29 1.96 -12.77 9.06
N HIS A 30 2.94 -12.32 8.29
CA HIS A 30 3.94 -13.14 7.64
C HIS A 30 5.33 -12.92 8.26
N GLY A 31 6.25 -13.87 8.05
CA GLY A 31 7.61 -13.81 8.56
C GLY A 31 7.78 -14.56 9.88
N ALA A 32 8.99 -14.50 10.44
CA ALA A 32 9.33 -15.26 11.63
C ALA A 32 8.58 -14.77 12.87
N SER A 33 7.99 -15.67 13.63
CA SER A 33 7.48 -15.39 14.97
C SER A 33 8.65 -15.08 15.90
N GLY A 34 8.60 -13.94 16.59
CA GLY A 34 9.63 -13.55 17.57
C GLY A 34 10.72 -12.62 17.04
N ASP A 35 10.58 -12.10 15.81
CA ASP A 35 11.44 -11.01 15.35
C ASP A 35 11.13 -9.73 16.16
N PRO A 36 12.10 -9.19 16.90
CA PRO A 36 11.92 -7.94 17.67
C PRO A 36 11.97 -6.69 16.79
N GLY A 37 12.15 -6.82 15.46
CA GLY A 37 12.28 -5.72 14.53
C GLY A 37 10.98 -4.95 14.32
N THR A 38 11.10 -3.76 13.74
CA THR A 38 9.94 -2.95 13.34
C THR A 38 9.16 -3.67 12.22
N PRO A 39 7.86 -3.93 12.39
CA PRO A 39 7.06 -4.60 11.37
C PRO A 39 6.86 -3.71 10.14
N LEU A 40 6.63 -4.34 8.99
CA LEU A 40 6.24 -3.69 7.75
C LEU A 40 4.73 -3.89 7.52
N VAL A 41 4.01 -2.81 7.25
CA VAL A 41 2.60 -2.82 6.89
C VAL A 41 2.46 -2.61 5.39
N LEU A 42 1.70 -3.46 4.72
CA LEU A 42 1.43 -3.38 3.29
C LEU A 42 0.05 -2.76 3.04
N LEU A 43 0.04 -1.67 2.27
CA LEU A 43 -1.15 -0.88 1.92
C LEU A 43 -1.44 -1.06 0.42
N HIS A 44 -2.43 -1.85 0.09
CA HIS A 44 -2.75 -2.22 -1.30
C HIS A 44 -3.44 -1.10 -2.09
N GLY A 45 -3.41 -1.21 -3.43
CA GLY A 45 -4.02 -0.28 -4.37
C GLY A 45 -5.56 -0.28 -4.36
N GLY A 46 -6.16 0.62 -5.15
CA GLY A 46 -7.60 0.68 -5.36
C GLY A 46 -8.12 -0.54 -6.13
N GLY A 47 -9.28 -1.07 -5.75
CA GLY A 47 -9.85 -2.26 -6.39
C GLY A 47 -9.06 -3.56 -6.20
N SER A 48 -7.95 -3.51 -5.47
CA SER A 48 -7.00 -4.61 -5.25
C SER A 48 -7.26 -5.36 -3.95
N THR A 49 -6.55 -6.45 -3.75
CA THR A 49 -6.29 -7.09 -2.45
C THR A 49 -4.81 -6.95 -2.12
N PHE A 50 -4.40 -7.31 -0.89
CA PHE A 50 -2.97 -7.30 -0.60
C PHE A 50 -2.21 -8.33 -1.47
N GLU A 51 -2.83 -9.45 -1.84
CA GLU A 51 -2.21 -10.44 -2.72
C GLU A 51 -1.99 -9.92 -4.14
N THR A 52 -2.96 -9.19 -4.71
CA THR A 52 -2.81 -8.65 -6.06
C THR A 52 -1.81 -7.50 -6.14
N SER A 53 -1.59 -6.77 -5.04
CA SER A 53 -0.61 -5.69 -5.00
C SER A 53 0.78 -6.14 -4.59
N PHE A 54 0.90 -7.15 -3.71
CA PHE A 54 2.17 -7.49 -3.07
C PHE A 54 2.50 -8.99 -3.08
N GLY A 55 1.68 -9.83 -3.72
CA GLY A 55 1.87 -11.29 -3.68
C GLY A 55 3.26 -11.73 -4.11
N ASP A 56 3.80 -11.13 -5.17
CA ASP A 56 5.14 -11.44 -5.69
C ASP A 56 6.26 -10.90 -4.78
N LEU A 57 6.02 -9.80 -4.07
CA LEU A 57 6.97 -9.17 -3.16
C LEU A 57 6.99 -9.83 -1.78
N LEU A 58 5.85 -10.27 -1.31
CA LEU A 58 5.63 -10.72 0.06
C LEU A 58 6.62 -11.79 0.55
N PRO A 59 6.96 -12.83 -0.24
CA PRO A 59 7.95 -13.82 0.20
C PRO A 59 9.34 -13.24 0.48
N THR A 60 9.73 -12.19 -0.25
CA THR A 60 11.04 -11.53 -0.04
C THR A 60 10.94 -10.52 1.10
N LEU A 61 9.87 -9.74 1.18
CA LEU A 61 9.66 -8.78 2.26
C LEU A 61 9.55 -9.44 3.63
N ALA A 62 8.99 -10.66 3.69
CA ALA A 62 8.84 -11.43 4.93
C ALA A 62 10.12 -12.15 5.40
N ARG A 63 11.21 -12.08 4.63
CA ARG A 63 12.50 -12.65 5.07
C ARG A 63 13.12 -11.72 6.13
N GLY A 64 13.20 -12.21 7.37
CA GLY A 64 13.87 -11.49 8.46
C GLY A 64 13.08 -10.32 9.05
N ARG A 65 11.78 -10.16 8.72
CA ARG A 65 10.90 -9.18 9.36
C ARG A 65 9.47 -9.69 9.46
N ARG A 66 8.73 -9.12 10.39
CA ARG A 66 7.28 -9.30 10.47
C ARG A 66 6.60 -8.39 9.45
N VAL A 67 5.75 -8.96 8.59
CA VAL A 67 4.96 -8.22 7.59
C VAL A 67 3.50 -8.38 7.93
N ILE A 68 2.77 -7.27 7.99
CA ILE A 68 1.33 -7.20 8.19
C ILE A 68 0.69 -6.81 6.87
N ALA A 69 -0.03 -7.73 6.27
CA ALA A 69 -0.84 -7.51 5.08
C ALA A 69 -2.31 -7.53 5.47
N TYR A 70 -3.11 -6.64 4.94
CA TYR A 70 -4.54 -6.58 5.26
C TYR A 70 -5.35 -6.11 4.05
N ASP A 71 -6.63 -6.47 4.05
CA ASP A 71 -7.60 -5.98 3.07
C ASP A 71 -8.39 -4.80 3.65
N ARG A 72 -8.43 -3.66 2.93
CA ARG A 72 -9.16 -2.46 3.36
C ARG A 72 -10.67 -2.65 3.32
N GLN A 73 -11.42 -1.72 3.93
CA GLN A 73 -12.88 -1.67 3.83
C GLN A 73 -13.39 -1.93 2.40
N GLY A 74 -14.30 -2.87 2.24
CA GLY A 74 -14.93 -3.22 0.98
C GLY A 74 -14.01 -3.88 -0.05
N HIS A 75 -12.78 -4.26 0.33
CA HIS A 75 -11.82 -4.94 -0.54
C HIS A 75 -11.48 -6.32 0.00
N GLY A 76 -11.17 -7.24 -0.90
CA GLY A 76 -10.75 -8.57 -0.53
C GLY A 76 -11.71 -9.26 0.44
N ARG A 77 -11.19 -9.70 1.59
CA ARG A 77 -11.95 -10.42 2.64
C ARG A 77 -12.59 -9.51 3.68
N THR A 78 -12.35 -8.19 3.60
CA THR A 78 -12.97 -7.21 4.48
C THR A 78 -14.26 -6.70 3.87
N ALA A 79 -15.40 -7.04 4.48
CA ALA A 79 -16.71 -6.56 4.05
C ALA A 79 -16.81 -5.03 4.07
N ASP A 80 -17.65 -4.48 3.24
CA ASP A 80 -17.98 -3.05 3.27
C ASP A 80 -18.94 -2.73 4.44
N VAL A 81 -18.93 -1.47 4.88
CA VAL A 81 -19.87 -0.90 5.83
C VAL A 81 -20.45 0.39 5.26
N ASP A 82 -21.54 0.90 5.83
CA ASP A 82 -22.24 2.09 5.33
C ASP A 82 -21.49 3.39 5.70
N ARG A 83 -20.34 3.57 5.02
CA ARG A 83 -19.56 4.82 5.02
C ARG A 83 -18.78 4.96 3.71
N PRO A 84 -18.41 6.19 3.29
CA PRO A 84 -17.62 6.40 2.08
C PRO A 84 -16.20 5.85 2.23
N PHE A 85 -15.54 5.57 1.09
CA PHE A 85 -14.10 5.37 1.07
C PHE A 85 -13.41 6.74 1.05
N THR A 86 -12.51 6.96 2.00
CA THR A 86 -11.62 8.14 2.03
C THR A 86 -10.21 7.71 2.44
N PHE A 87 -9.19 8.46 2.02
CA PHE A 87 -7.82 8.17 2.44
C PHE A 87 -7.66 8.43 3.94
N GLN A 88 -8.33 9.46 4.48
CA GLN A 88 -8.36 9.75 5.92
C GLN A 88 -8.88 8.54 6.71
N GLN A 89 -10.07 8.03 6.36
CA GLN A 89 -10.64 6.91 7.10
C GLN A 89 -9.81 5.62 6.95
N SER A 90 -9.22 5.40 5.76
CA SER A 90 -8.34 4.25 5.55
C SER A 90 -7.05 4.34 6.38
N ALA A 91 -6.54 5.54 6.61
CA ALA A 91 -5.40 5.78 7.51
C ALA A 91 -5.77 5.48 8.97
N GLU A 92 -6.91 5.99 9.45
CA GLU A 92 -7.43 5.70 10.79
C GLU A 92 -7.64 4.19 11.01
N ASP A 93 -8.21 3.50 10.02
CA ASP A 93 -8.43 2.05 10.09
C ASP A 93 -7.09 1.29 10.16
N ALA A 94 -6.08 1.70 9.40
CA ALA A 94 -4.75 1.09 9.43
C ALA A 94 -4.08 1.26 10.79
N VAL A 95 -4.15 2.45 11.37
CA VAL A 95 -3.59 2.74 12.70
C VAL A 95 -4.35 1.97 13.79
N ALA A 96 -5.68 1.89 13.70
CA ALA A 96 -6.48 1.11 14.64
C ALA A 96 -6.16 -0.41 14.55
N LEU A 97 -5.88 -0.93 13.34
CA LEU A 97 -5.38 -2.31 13.19
C LEU A 97 -4.04 -2.50 13.90
N LEU A 98 -3.10 -1.56 13.78
CA LEU A 98 -1.82 -1.64 14.49
C LEU A 98 -2.03 -1.66 16.01
N HIS A 99 -2.88 -0.79 16.54
CA HIS A 99 -3.21 -0.78 17.97
C HIS A 99 -3.84 -2.10 18.43
N HIS A 100 -4.76 -2.66 17.63
CA HIS A 100 -5.35 -3.99 17.92
C HIS A 100 -4.27 -5.09 17.99
N LEU A 101 -3.24 -5.00 17.16
CA LEU A 101 -2.11 -5.95 17.13
C LEU A 101 -1.01 -5.63 18.16
N GLY A 102 -1.20 -4.59 18.99
CA GLY A 102 -0.21 -4.15 19.98
C GLY A 102 1.04 -3.53 19.38
N ILE A 103 0.95 -3.00 18.14
CA ILE A 103 2.05 -2.40 17.40
C ILE A 103 1.96 -0.89 17.55
N GLN A 104 3.00 -0.27 18.11
CA GLN A 104 3.05 1.18 18.32
C GLN A 104 3.75 1.91 17.19
N ARG A 105 4.64 1.25 16.44
CA ARG A 105 5.41 1.84 15.35
C ARG A 105 5.72 0.81 14.27
N ALA A 106 5.62 1.23 13.01
CA ALA A 106 5.81 0.36 11.85
C ALA A 106 6.49 1.10 10.70
N ASP A 107 7.01 0.32 9.75
CA ASP A 107 7.26 0.78 8.39
C ASP A 107 5.99 0.60 7.57
N PHE A 108 5.79 1.46 6.57
CA PHE A 108 4.65 1.33 5.67
C PHE A 108 5.12 1.27 4.23
N PHE A 109 4.57 0.33 3.49
CA PHE A 109 4.75 0.25 2.06
C PHE A 109 3.39 0.35 1.39
N GLY A 110 3.14 1.47 0.73
CA GLY A 110 1.88 1.75 0.03
C GLY A 110 2.07 1.81 -1.47
N TYR A 111 1.25 1.05 -2.20
CA TYR A 111 1.14 1.07 -3.65
C TYR A 111 -0.13 1.78 -4.09
N SER A 112 -0.04 2.72 -5.04
CA SER A 112 -1.19 3.44 -5.61
C SER A 112 -2.04 4.10 -4.53
N ASN A 113 -3.33 3.76 -4.38
CA ASN A 113 -4.16 4.24 -3.26
C ASN A 113 -3.56 3.92 -1.90
N GLY A 114 -2.82 2.82 -1.77
CA GLY A 114 -2.06 2.51 -0.55
C GLY A 114 -0.95 3.52 -0.28
N GLY A 115 -0.33 4.08 -1.32
CA GLY A 115 0.64 5.17 -1.21
C GLY A 115 -0.02 6.47 -0.70
N HIS A 116 -1.22 6.80 -1.18
CA HIS A 116 -2.00 7.93 -0.63
C HIS A 116 -2.33 7.71 0.86
N ILE A 117 -2.68 6.46 1.24
CA ILE A 117 -2.94 6.12 2.65
C ILE A 117 -1.66 6.26 3.47
N ALA A 118 -0.49 5.85 2.95
CA ALA A 118 0.80 6.00 3.63
C ALA A 118 1.14 7.48 3.88
N ILE A 119 0.91 8.35 2.89
CA ILE A 119 1.05 9.82 3.05
C ILE A 119 0.10 10.31 4.15
N GLN A 120 -1.17 9.91 4.09
CA GLN A 120 -2.16 10.34 5.08
C GLN A 120 -1.81 9.88 6.50
N ILE A 121 -1.32 8.63 6.68
CA ILE A 121 -0.84 8.14 7.99
C ILE A 121 0.32 9.01 8.48
N ALA A 122 1.28 9.32 7.60
CA ALA A 122 2.45 10.12 7.99
C ALA A 122 2.09 11.55 8.40
N LEU A 123 1.01 12.11 7.85
CA LEU A 123 0.51 13.44 8.20
C LEU A 123 -0.31 13.43 9.49
N SER A 124 -1.19 12.43 9.66
CA SER A 124 -2.13 12.39 10.80
C SER A 124 -1.54 11.70 12.04
N HIS A 125 -0.65 10.73 11.85
CA HIS A 125 -0.09 9.85 12.88
C HIS A 125 1.44 9.67 12.71
N PRO A 126 2.24 10.75 12.67
CA PRO A 126 3.67 10.65 12.42
C PRO A 126 4.40 9.79 13.47
N GLU A 127 3.85 9.66 14.68
CA GLU A 127 4.43 8.88 15.77
C GLU A 127 4.45 7.38 15.49
N VAL A 128 3.50 6.86 14.71
CA VAL A 128 3.46 5.43 14.37
C VAL A 128 4.36 5.07 13.20
N VAL A 129 4.90 6.06 12.48
CA VAL A 129 5.69 5.85 11.27
C VAL A 129 7.18 5.81 11.59
N ARG A 130 7.89 4.73 11.19
CA ARG A 130 9.35 4.68 11.20
C ARG A 130 9.92 5.06 9.82
N LYS A 131 9.45 4.41 8.76
CA LYS A 131 9.82 4.66 7.37
C LYS A 131 8.64 4.46 6.45
N LEU A 132 8.71 5.09 5.27
CA LEU A 132 7.70 4.99 4.22
C LEU A 132 8.32 4.49 2.91
N VAL A 133 7.61 3.63 2.21
CA VAL A 133 7.77 3.37 0.77
C VAL A 133 6.48 3.80 0.10
N ILE A 134 6.56 4.78 -0.77
CA ILE A 134 5.43 5.33 -1.54
C ILE A 134 5.66 4.94 -2.99
N GLU A 135 4.88 3.99 -3.47
CA GLU A 135 5.00 3.45 -4.82
C GLU A 135 3.81 3.85 -5.66
N SER A 136 4.07 4.47 -6.81
CA SER A 136 3.05 4.85 -7.80
C SER A 136 1.88 5.66 -7.22
N ALA A 137 2.18 6.63 -6.35
CA ALA A 137 1.19 7.53 -5.76
C ALA A 137 1.61 8.99 -5.93
N MET A 138 0.61 9.83 -6.09
CA MET A 138 0.78 11.27 -6.25
C MET A 138 0.36 12.02 -4.98
N PHE A 139 0.97 13.17 -4.70
CA PHE A 139 0.54 13.99 -3.56
C PHE A 139 -0.53 15.02 -3.94
N ASP A 140 -0.71 15.32 -5.22
CA ASP A 140 -1.81 16.17 -5.72
C ASP A 140 -2.26 15.73 -7.12
N ARG A 141 -3.32 16.37 -7.64
CA ARG A 141 -3.92 16.02 -8.93
C ARG A 141 -3.02 16.32 -10.14
N GLU A 142 -2.05 17.20 -10.00
CA GLU A 142 -1.09 17.51 -11.07
C GLU A 142 -0.11 16.36 -11.32
N GLY A 143 -0.08 15.39 -10.42
CA GLY A 143 0.73 14.17 -10.54
C GLY A 143 0.35 13.25 -11.69
N SER A 144 -0.83 13.45 -12.31
CA SER A 144 -1.27 12.68 -13.48
C SER A 144 -1.89 13.59 -14.53
N ASP A 145 -2.02 13.06 -15.76
CA ASP A 145 -2.64 13.81 -16.85
C ASP A 145 -4.12 14.13 -16.59
N PRO A 146 -4.63 15.27 -17.12
CA PRO A 146 -6.06 15.57 -17.05
C PRO A 146 -6.94 14.46 -17.62
N ALA A 147 -6.51 13.76 -18.65
CA ALA A 147 -7.24 12.63 -19.24
C ALA A 147 -7.41 11.45 -18.26
N PHE A 148 -6.44 11.21 -17.36
CA PHE A 148 -6.55 10.23 -16.29
C PHE A 148 -7.75 10.58 -15.37
N TRP A 149 -7.86 11.83 -14.93
CA TRP A 149 -8.96 12.28 -14.07
C TRP A 149 -10.31 12.25 -14.79
N GLU A 150 -10.32 12.63 -16.08
CA GLU A 150 -11.53 12.57 -16.90
C GLU A 150 -12.03 11.12 -17.05
N SER A 151 -11.12 10.15 -17.14
CA SER A 151 -11.49 8.74 -17.22
C SER A 151 -12.32 8.25 -16.04
N PHE A 152 -12.09 8.79 -14.83
CA PHE A 152 -12.90 8.45 -13.65
C PHE A 152 -14.34 8.96 -13.72
N HIS A 153 -14.61 10.05 -14.41
CA HIS A 153 -15.98 10.54 -14.62
C HIS A 153 -16.81 9.60 -15.49
N HIS A 154 -16.16 8.80 -16.33
CA HIS A 154 -16.78 7.87 -17.25
C HIS A 154 -16.52 6.40 -16.89
N ALA A 155 -15.83 6.15 -15.77
CA ALA A 155 -15.43 4.81 -15.36
C ALA A 155 -16.65 3.90 -15.10
N ARG A 156 -16.62 2.72 -15.66
CA ARG A 156 -17.63 1.68 -15.50
C ARG A 156 -17.00 0.41 -14.95
N ILE A 157 -17.78 -0.43 -14.33
CA ILE A 157 -17.31 -1.70 -13.76
C ILE A 157 -16.66 -2.62 -14.82
N GLU A 158 -17.03 -2.47 -16.08
CA GLU A 158 -16.43 -3.20 -17.21
C GLU A 158 -14.98 -2.79 -17.44
N ASP A 159 -14.62 -1.56 -17.11
CA ASP A 159 -13.28 -1.01 -17.27
C ASP A 159 -12.30 -1.49 -16.17
N MET A 160 -12.82 -2.12 -15.11
CA MET A 160 -11.97 -2.69 -14.05
C MET A 160 -11.12 -3.84 -14.61
N PRO A 161 -9.79 -3.84 -14.38
CA PRO A 161 -8.91 -4.92 -14.82
C PRO A 161 -9.44 -6.29 -14.41
N ARG A 162 -9.39 -7.23 -15.36
CA ARG A 162 -9.97 -8.57 -15.19
C ARG A 162 -9.41 -9.28 -13.95
N ASP A 163 -8.10 -9.23 -13.78
CA ASP A 163 -7.42 -9.94 -12.68
C ASP A 163 -7.85 -9.40 -11.31
N LEU A 164 -8.05 -8.08 -11.19
CA LEU A 164 -8.55 -7.47 -9.96
C LEU A 164 -10.01 -7.85 -9.68
N LYS A 165 -10.84 -7.90 -10.74
CA LYS A 165 -12.24 -8.35 -10.63
C LYS A 165 -12.31 -9.80 -10.18
N GLU A 166 -11.55 -10.70 -10.80
CA GLU A 166 -11.51 -12.13 -10.46
C GLU A 166 -10.97 -12.34 -9.04
N ALA A 167 -9.94 -11.59 -8.63
CA ALA A 167 -9.40 -11.66 -7.28
C ALA A 167 -10.44 -11.24 -6.24
N TYR A 168 -11.18 -10.16 -6.47
CA TYR A 168 -12.26 -9.74 -5.59
C TYR A 168 -13.33 -10.83 -5.48
N LEU A 169 -13.88 -11.29 -6.60
CA LEU A 169 -14.95 -12.29 -6.63
C LEU A 169 -14.56 -13.61 -5.96
N LYS A 170 -13.29 -13.96 -5.96
CA LYS A 170 -12.75 -15.19 -5.36
C LYS A 170 -12.76 -15.16 -3.83
N VAL A 171 -12.58 -13.99 -3.20
CA VAL A 171 -12.32 -13.94 -1.75
C VAL A 171 -13.30 -13.06 -0.98
N ALA A 172 -14.05 -12.19 -1.66
CA ALA A 172 -14.97 -11.27 -1.01
C ALA A 172 -16.08 -12.03 -0.27
N PRO A 173 -16.41 -11.63 0.97
CA PRO A 173 -17.50 -12.24 1.73
C PRO A 173 -18.88 -11.97 1.11
N ARG A 174 -18.99 -10.90 0.31
CA ARG A 174 -20.20 -10.48 -0.41
C ARG A 174 -19.80 -10.08 -1.84
N PRO A 175 -19.57 -11.07 -2.75
CA PRO A 175 -19.09 -10.79 -4.10
C PRO A 175 -20.06 -9.95 -4.94
N GLU A 176 -21.35 -9.98 -4.64
CA GLU A 176 -22.39 -9.14 -5.25
C GLU A 176 -22.18 -7.64 -5.00
N GLU A 177 -21.38 -7.24 -4.00
CA GLU A 177 -21.06 -5.85 -3.71
C GLU A 177 -19.92 -5.28 -4.56
N LEU A 178 -19.35 -6.05 -5.50
CA LEU A 178 -18.31 -5.57 -6.41
C LEU A 178 -18.68 -4.24 -7.11
N PRO A 179 -19.91 -4.04 -7.64
CA PRO A 179 -20.27 -2.75 -8.24
C PRO A 179 -20.26 -1.59 -7.23
N ALA A 180 -20.68 -1.82 -5.99
CA ALA A 180 -20.67 -0.81 -4.93
C ALA A 180 -19.24 -0.45 -4.51
N MET A 181 -18.36 -1.45 -4.35
CA MET A 181 -16.94 -1.24 -4.09
C MET A 181 -16.29 -0.41 -5.19
N PHE A 182 -16.56 -0.76 -6.47
CA PHE A 182 -16.03 -0.02 -7.62
C PHE A 182 -16.50 1.45 -7.60
N ALA A 183 -17.80 1.68 -7.43
CA ALA A 183 -18.37 3.04 -7.40
C ALA A 183 -17.78 3.89 -6.25
N LYS A 184 -17.61 3.30 -5.05
CA LYS A 184 -16.96 3.99 -3.92
C LYS A 184 -15.47 4.27 -4.19
N SER A 185 -14.75 3.36 -4.87
CA SER A 185 -13.35 3.55 -5.25
C SER A 185 -13.20 4.68 -6.29
N VAL A 186 -14.06 4.72 -7.30
CA VAL A 186 -14.12 5.81 -8.28
C VAL A 186 -14.38 7.14 -7.57
N LYS A 187 -15.38 7.19 -6.70
CA LYS A 187 -15.72 8.40 -5.94
C LYS A 187 -14.55 8.85 -5.05
N GLN A 188 -13.84 7.94 -4.39
CA GLN A 188 -12.66 8.25 -3.58
C GLN A 188 -11.60 9.00 -4.42
N MET A 189 -11.36 8.56 -5.65
CA MET A 189 -10.41 9.22 -6.55
C MET A 189 -10.95 10.58 -7.04
N LEU A 190 -12.22 10.68 -7.41
CA LEU A 190 -12.82 11.95 -7.82
C LEU A 190 -12.82 13.01 -6.70
N ASP A 191 -13.00 12.58 -5.46
CA ASP A 191 -12.99 13.45 -4.28
C ASP A 191 -11.57 13.83 -3.83
N PHE A 192 -10.54 13.18 -4.33
CA PHE A 192 -9.15 13.46 -3.98
C PHE A 192 -8.75 14.89 -4.36
N LYS A 193 -8.31 15.68 -3.38
CA LYS A 193 -7.89 17.08 -3.55
C LYS A 193 -6.36 17.24 -3.52
N GLY A 194 -5.65 16.23 -3.03
CA GLY A 194 -4.22 16.30 -2.79
C GLY A 194 -3.87 16.94 -1.45
N TRP A 195 -2.60 17.02 -1.20
CA TRP A 195 -1.97 17.69 -0.08
C TRP A 195 -1.09 18.83 -0.59
N SER A 196 -0.95 19.86 0.20
CA SER A 196 -0.08 20.99 -0.12
C SER A 196 1.40 20.60 -0.03
N ALA A 197 2.24 21.38 -0.69
CA ALA A 197 3.70 21.22 -0.58
C ALA A 197 4.20 21.37 0.87
N GLU A 198 3.52 22.14 1.71
CA GLU A 198 3.86 22.31 3.13
C GLU A 198 3.55 21.05 3.93
N GLU A 199 2.40 20.43 3.68
CA GLU A 199 2.05 19.15 4.30
C GLU A 199 3.08 18.07 3.91
N ILE A 200 3.47 17.96 2.63
CA ILE A 200 4.50 17.00 2.21
C ILE A 200 5.84 17.28 2.90
N ARG A 201 6.26 18.55 3.03
CA ARG A 201 7.48 18.92 3.76
C ARG A 201 7.44 18.59 5.26
N SER A 202 6.25 18.49 5.84
CA SER A 202 6.10 18.12 7.26
C SER A 202 6.32 16.63 7.54
N ILE A 203 6.40 15.79 6.51
CA ILE A 203 6.68 14.35 6.66
C ILE A 203 8.16 14.14 6.90
N HIS A 204 8.55 13.93 8.17
CA HIS A 204 9.95 13.74 8.57
C HIS A 204 10.41 12.28 8.54
N ALA A 205 9.51 11.33 8.35
CA ALA A 205 9.87 9.93 8.22
C ALA A 205 10.74 9.72 6.97
N PRO A 206 11.86 8.96 7.06
CA PRO A 206 12.61 8.59 5.87
C PRO A 206 11.70 7.89 4.86
N THR A 207 11.72 8.38 3.62
CA THR A 207 10.77 7.95 2.58
C THR A 207 11.50 7.52 1.32
N LEU A 208 11.13 6.35 0.78
CA LEU A 208 11.51 5.91 -0.56
C LEU A 208 10.32 6.15 -1.50
N VAL A 209 10.50 7.04 -2.47
CA VAL A 209 9.53 7.30 -3.55
C VAL A 209 9.89 6.40 -4.73
N VAL A 210 8.93 5.62 -5.22
CA VAL A 210 9.12 4.68 -6.34
C VAL A 210 8.06 4.95 -7.41
N VAL A 211 8.45 5.04 -8.66
CA VAL A 211 7.55 5.24 -9.80
C VAL A 211 8.09 4.55 -11.05
N GLY A 212 7.24 4.09 -11.94
CA GLY A 212 7.64 3.63 -13.28
C GLY A 212 7.87 4.79 -14.24
N ASP A 213 8.74 4.60 -15.25
CA ASP A 213 8.96 5.60 -16.31
C ASP A 213 7.77 5.74 -17.29
N ARG A 214 6.82 4.80 -17.21
CA ARG A 214 5.55 4.76 -18.00
C ARG A 214 4.32 4.71 -17.09
N ASP A 215 4.47 5.13 -15.85
CA ASP A 215 3.39 5.14 -14.85
C ASP A 215 2.34 6.21 -15.20
N LEU A 216 1.13 6.04 -14.68
CA LEU A 216 0.12 7.11 -14.69
C LEU A 216 0.50 8.27 -13.76
N VAL A 217 1.38 8.04 -12.78
CA VAL A 217 2.03 9.11 -12.00
C VAL A 217 3.24 9.59 -12.79
N ARG A 218 3.24 10.86 -13.16
CA ARG A 218 4.33 11.44 -13.95
C ARG A 218 5.66 11.40 -13.18
N PRO A 219 6.77 10.94 -13.80
CA PRO A 219 8.07 10.92 -13.14
C PRO A 219 8.51 12.29 -12.58
N GLU A 220 8.16 13.40 -13.26
CA GLU A 220 8.44 14.76 -12.79
C GLU A 220 7.74 15.08 -11.46
N HIS A 221 6.54 14.54 -11.27
CA HIS A 221 5.80 14.70 -10.01
C HIS A 221 6.46 13.90 -8.88
N ALA A 222 6.95 12.68 -9.16
CA ALA A 222 7.73 11.91 -8.20
C ALA A 222 9.05 12.63 -7.81
N VAL A 223 9.71 13.28 -8.77
CA VAL A 223 10.88 14.15 -8.52
C VAL A 223 10.48 15.33 -7.62
N THR A 224 9.34 15.97 -7.88
CA THR A 224 8.83 17.05 -7.02
C THR A 224 8.55 16.56 -5.61
N MET A 225 7.87 15.41 -5.44
CA MET A 225 7.62 14.81 -4.12
C MET A 225 8.94 14.53 -3.39
N TYR A 226 9.92 13.93 -4.08
CA TYR A 226 11.25 13.68 -3.53
C TYR A 226 11.94 14.96 -3.04
N GLN A 227 11.82 16.06 -3.78
CA GLN A 227 12.42 17.36 -3.41
C GLN A 227 11.70 18.04 -2.24
N LEU A 228 10.43 17.80 -2.05
CA LEU A 228 9.64 18.32 -0.94
C LEU A 228 9.92 17.57 0.38
N LEU A 229 10.07 16.26 0.32
CA LEU A 229 10.29 15.40 1.47
C LEU A 229 11.69 15.62 2.06
N PRO A 230 11.83 15.95 3.37
CA PRO A 230 13.13 16.29 3.97
C PRO A 230 14.16 15.15 3.96
N ARG A 231 13.69 13.90 3.95
CA ARG A 231 14.53 12.68 4.07
C ARG A 231 14.09 11.63 3.05
N ALA A 232 14.21 11.95 1.78
CA ALA A 232 13.75 11.06 0.70
C ALA A 232 14.87 10.40 -0.10
N GLN A 233 14.54 9.27 -0.68
CA GLN A 233 15.23 8.61 -1.78
C GLN A 233 14.24 8.44 -2.93
N LEU A 234 14.73 8.40 -4.17
CA LEU A 234 13.91 8.28 -5.36
C LEU A 234 14.40 7.13 -6.24
N ALA A 235 13.46 6.33 -6.71
CA ALA A 235 13.69 5.33 -7.75
C ALA A 235 12.68 5.51 -8.89
N ILE A 236 13.18 5.69 -10.11
CA ILE A 236 12.36 5.66 -11.33
C ILE A 236 12.69 4.36 -12.06
N LEU A 237 11.71 3.48 -12.20
CA LEU A 237 11.91 2.12 -12.70
C LEU A 237 11.76 2.09 -14.22
N PRO A 238 12.75 1.57 -14.97
CA PRO A 238 12.69 1.53 -16.43
C PRO A 238 11.63 0.53 -16.91
N GLN A 239 10.95 0.87 -18.02
CA GLN A 239 9.95 0.05 -18.71
C GLN A 239 8.81 -0.44 -17.81
N THR A 240 8.49 0.35 -16.80
CA THR A 240 7.49 -0.02 -15.78
C THR A 240 6.30 0.93 -15.84
N ASP A 241 5.11 0.38 -15.97
CA ASP A 241 3.84 1.10 -15.89
C ASP A 241 3.14 0.85 -14.55
N HIS A 242 1.97 1.49 -14.35
CA HIS A 242 1.24 1.43 -13.08
C HIS A 242 0.85 0.02 -12.65
N LEU A 243 0.49 -0.87 -13.57
CA LEU A 243 0.06 -2.23 -13.23
C LEU A 243 1.26 -3.18 -13.12
N SER A 244 2.24 -3.06 -14.02
CA SER A 244 3.43 -3.92 -14.02
C SER A 244 4.34 -3.70 -12.82
N ILE A 245 4.24 -2.56 -12.13
CA ILE A 245 5.03 -2.27 -10.93
C ILE A 245 4.69 -3.21 -9.76
N SER A 246 3.46 -3.72 -9.69
CA SER A 246 3.05 -4.75 -8.72
C SER A 246 3.64 -6.15 -9.02
N HIS A 247 4.21 -6.33 -10.22
CA HIS A 247 4.98 -7.51 -10.65
C HIS A 247 6.43 -7.11 -10.90
N PRO A 248 7.18 -6.76 -9.86
CA PRO A 248 8.38 -5.98 -9.99
C PRO A 248 9.55 -6.76 -10.59
N LEU A 249 10.46 -6.02 -11.19
CA LEU A 249 11.78 -6.51 -11.58
C LEU A 249 12.48 -7.15 -10.36
N ALA A 250 13.21 -8.23 -10.57
CA ALA A 250 13.81 -9.06 -9.51
C ALA A 250 14.66 -8.30 -8.47
N TRP A 251 15.17 -7.11 -8.80
CA TRP A 251 15.98 -6.28 -7.90
C TRP A 251 15.16 -5.30 -7.05
N VAL A 252 13.89 -5.02 -7.40
CA VAL A 252 13.04 -4.07 -6.66
C VAL A 252 12.81 -4.50 -5.21
N PRO A 253 12.48 -5.78 -4.90
CA PRO A 253 12.35 -6.21 -3.50
C PRO A 253 13.62 -5.99 -2.69
N THR A 254 14.80 -6.19 -3.30
CA THR A 254 16.09 -5.97 -2.64
C THR A 254 16.32 -4.47 -2.37
N MET A 255 15.97 -3.60 -3.31
CA MET A 255 16.04 -2.14 -3.11
C MET A 255 15.17 -1.71 -1.91
N VAL A 256 13.92 -2.16 -1.88
CA VAL A 256 12.97 -1.84 -0.78
C VAL A 256 13.51 -2.37 0.56
N THR A 257 13.93 -3.62 0.63
CA THR A 257 14.47 -4.19 1.87
C THR A 257 15.74 -3.48 2.32
N THR A 258 16.65 -3.15 1.40
CA THR A 258 17.86 -2.37 1.70
C THR A 258 17.50 -1.01 2.31
N PHE A 259 16.55 -0.29 1.72
CA PHE A 259 16.08 0.98 2.29
C PHE A 259 15.50 0.80 3.70
N LEU A 260 14.66 -0.22 3.92
CA LEU A 260 14.03 -0.46 5.22
C LEU A 260 15.06 -0.87 6.30
N ASP A 261 16.11 -1.63 5.94
CA ASP A 261 17.10 -2.16 6.88
C ASP A 261 18.26 -1.18 7.17
N THR A 262 18.57 -0.30 6.24
CA THR A 262 19.64 0.71 6.45
C THR A 262 19.24 1.70 7.55
N PRO A 263 20.11 2.01 8.51
CA PRO A 263 19.84 3.10 9.46
C PRO A 263 19.46 4.38 8.70
N ALA A 264 18.49 5.11 9.24
CA ALA A 264 18.11 6.38 8.63
C ALA A 264 19.24 7.39 8.78
N PRO A 265 19.63 8.12 7.72
CA PRO A 265 20.66 9.14 7.76
C PRO A 265 20.31 10.27 8.71
#